data_06c8a709e013c4200cd0cbd9d6705a6d
#
_entry.id   06c8a709e013c4200cd0cbd9d6705a6d
#
_cell.length_a   1.000
_cell.length_b   1.000
_cell.length_c   1.000
_cell.angle_alpha   90.00
_cell.angle_beta   90.00
_cell.angle_gamma   90.00
#
_symmetry.space_group_name_H-M   'P 1'
#
loop_
_entity.id
_entity.type
_entity.pdbx_description
1 polymer ?
#
loop_
_entity_poly.entity_id
_entity_poly.type
_entity_poly.pdbx_seq_one_letter_code
_entity_poly.pdbx_strand_id
1 'polypeptide(L)'
;SVLVAMIVWMIVGYAIFAVAFGAAASLVSRQEDVSSVSMPLVMLSMIPYVLSFLMATGDTNSMTFRVLSFLPPFAPFMMPARLVLGVSSWTEQAIALGIALVFLPLLVRGAAAIYTRAVTRTGARVPLKEVLRRAERA
;
A
#
# COMPACT_ATOMS: atom_id res chain seq x y z
N SER A 1 2.74 25.70 -1.05
CA SER A 1 2.12 25.77 -2.38
C SER A 1 1.42 24.44 -2.67
N VAL A 2 0.27 24.48 -3.35
CA VAL A 2 -0.55 23.29 -3.68
C VAL A 2 0.28 22.26 -4.48
N LEU A 3 1.11 22.70 -5.41
CA LEU A 3 1.98 21.82 -6.19
C LEU A 3 2.92 21.00 -5.32
N VAL A 4 3.51 21.61 -4.30
CA VAL A 4 4.39 20.89 -3.35
C VAL A 4 3.62 19.83 -2.59
N ALA A 5 2.42 20.15 -2.12
CA ALA A 5 1.57 19.16 -1.45
C ALA A 5 1.20 17.99 -2.37
N MET A 6 0.88 18.25 -3.64
CA MET A 6 0.62 17.20 -4.64
C MET A 6 1.82 16.28 -4.84
N ILE A 7 3.03 16.84 -4.93
CA ILE A 7 4.26 16.05 -5.07
C ILE A 7 4.50 15.20 -3.81
N VAL A 8 4.33 15.77 -2.63
CA VAL A 8 4.48 15.04 -1.36
C VAL A 8 3.50 13.87 -1.29
N TRP A 9 2.22 14.10 -1.60
CA TRP A 9 1.21 13.05 -1.61
C TRP A 9 1.47 11.98 -2.68
N MET A 10 2.00 12.37 -3.83
CA MET A 10 2.41 11.41 -4.86
C MET A 10 3.54 10.49 -4.36
N ILE A 11 4.55 11.04 -3.69
CA ILE A 11 5.67 10.26 -3.13
C ILE A 11 5.16 9.33 -2.03
N VAL A 12 4.34 9.82 -1.11
CA VAL A 12 3.76 9.02 -0.01
C VAL A 12 2.88 7.91 -0.55
N GLY A 13 2.02 8.21 -1.52
CA GLY A 13 1.17 7.22 -2.18
C GLY A 13 2.00 6.15 -2.89
N TYR A 14 2.99 6.56 -3.65
CA TYR A 14 3.92 5.63 -4.28
C TYR A 14 4.59 4.70 -3.26
N ALA A 15 5.10 5.24 -2.15
CA ALA A 15 5.75 4.45 -1.12
C ALA A 15 4.80 3.42 -0.49
N ILE A 16 3.56 3.82 -0.15
CA ILE A 16 2.55 2.92 0.42
C ILE A 16 2.24 1.77 -0.54
N PHE A 17 1.92 2.07 -1.78
CA PHE A 17 1.54 1.06 -2.76
C PHE A 17 2.74 0.22 -3.22
N ALA A 18 3.93 0.79 -3.36
CA ALA A 18 5.14 0.03 -3.68
C ALA A 18 5.44 -1.05 -2.63
N VAL A 19 5.32 -0.71 -1.35
CA VAL A 19 5.49 -1.69 -0.25
C VAL A 19 4.39 -2.75 -0.29
N ALA A 20 3.14 -2.35 -0.50
CA ALA A 20 2.02 -3.28 -0.57
C ALA A 20 2.12 -4.25 -1.76
N PHE A 21 2.43 -3.75 -2.96
CA PHE A 21 2.63 -4.57 -4.15
C PHE A 21 3.86 -5.47 -4.03
N GLY A 22 4.96 -4.98 -3.45
CA GLY A 22 6.16 -5.78 -3.17
C GLY A 22 5.87 -6.94 -2.23
N ALA A 23 5.09 -6.71 -1.17
CA ALA A 23 4.65 -7.76 -0.26
C ALA A 23 3.75 -8.79 -0.97
N ALA A 24 2.79 -8.34 -1.78
CA ALA A 24 1.92 -9.22 -2.53
C ALA A 24 2.70 -10.08 -3.54
N ALA A 25 3.63 -9.48 -4.28
CA ALA A 25 4.48 -10.19 -5.24
C ALA A 25 5.37 -11.25 -4.57
N SER A 26 5.78 -11.05 -3.32
CA SER A 26 6.58 -12.02 -2.57
C SER A 26 5.83 -13.32 -2.22
N LEU A 27 4.49 -13.32 -2.31
CA LEU A 27 3.65 -14.48 -1.98
C LEU A 27 3.59 -15.51 -3.11
N VAL A 28 3.99 -15.15 -4.32
CA VAL A 28 3.92 -16.00 -5.51
C VAL A 28 5.30 -16.23 -6.10
N SER A 29 5.52 -17.43 -6.60
CA SER A 29 6.79 -17.85 -7.24
C SER A 29 6.74 -17.81 -8.75
N ARG A 30 5.54 -17.77 -9.35
CA ARG A 30 5.34 -17.69 -10.79
C ARG A 30 4.89 -16.31 -11.21
N GLN A 31 5.43 -15.81 -12.30
CA GLN A 31 5.10 -14.50 -12.83
C GLN A 31 3.62 -14.39 -13.27
N GLU A 32 3.04 -15.51 -13.70
CA GLU A 32 1.63 -15.62 -14.08
C GLU A 32 0.68 -15.37 -12.92
N ASP A 33 1.10 -15.72 -11.69
CA ASP A 33 0.29 -15.58 -10.48
C ASP A 33 0.38 -14.17 -9.86
N VAL A 34 1.34 -13.34 -10.28
CA VAL A 34 1.51 -11.96 -9.75
C VAL A 34 0.25 -11.12 -10.00
N SER A 35 -0.39 -11.29 -11.15
CA SER A 35 -1.63 -10.57 -11.48
C SER A 35 -2.75 -10.89 -10.50
N SER A 36 -2.90 -12.15 -10.08
CA SER A 36 -3.97 -12.58 -9.18
C SER A 36 -3.83 -11.99 -7.77
N VAL A 37 -2.60 -11.89 -7.25
CA VAL A 37 -2.34 -11.30 -5.93
C VAL A 37 -2.30 -9.78 -5.96
N SER A 38 -2.02 -9.17 -7.11
CA SER A 38 -2.00 -7.72 -7.29
C SER A 38 -3.39 -7.13 -7.50
N MET A 39 -4.33 -7.88 -8.08
CA MET A 39 -5.67 -7.41 -8.41
C MET A 39 -6.44 -6.82 -7.22
N PRO A 40 -6.45 -7.43 -6.01
CA PRO A 40 -7.08 -6.83 -4.84
C PRO A 40 -6.51 -5.46 -4.47
N LEU A 41 -5.20 -5.25 -4.64
CA LEU A 41 -4.55 -3.96 -4.36
C LEU A 41 -4.91 -2.91 -5.42
N VAL A 42 -5.01 -3.32 -6.69
CA VAL A 42 -5.50 -2.44 -7.77
C VAL A 42 -6.94 -2.03 -7.47
N MET A 43 -7.81 -2.96 -7.10
CA MET A 43 -9.19 -2.66 -6.71
C MET A 43 -9.25 -1.72 -5.50
N LEU A 44 -8.39 -1.95 -4.49
CA LEU A 44 -8.30 -1.08 -3.32
C LEU A 44 -7.90 0.36 -3.70
N SER A 45 -6.99 0.54 -4.67
CA SER A 45 -6.57 1.86 -5.14
C SER A 45 -7.62 2.55 -6.00
N MET A 46 -8.46 1.79 -6.69
CA MET A 46 -9.56 2.32 -7.50
C MET A 46 -10.66 2.98 -6.65
N ILE A 47 -10.92 2.46 -5.44
CA ILE A 47 -11.95 3.01 -4.55
C ILE A 47 -11.68 4.50 -4.23
N PRO A 48 -10.54 4.89 -3.64
CA PRO A 48 -10.27 6.30 -3.34
C PRO A 48 -10.17 7.18 -4.59
N TYR A 49 -9.74 6.63 -5.72
CA TYR A 49 -9.73 7.34 -7.00
C TYR A 49 -11.15 7.73 -7.42
N VAL A 50 -12.08 6.77 -7.43
CA VAL A 50 -13.49 7.00 -7.77
C VAL A 50 -14.15 7.92 -6.75
N LEU A 51 -13.87 7.75 -5.45
CA LEU A 51 -14.39 8.62 -4.40
C LEU A 51 -13.91 10.07 -4.56
N SER A 52 -12.66 10.29 -4.98
CA SER A 52 -12.15 11.63 -5.27
C SER A 52 -12.89 12.30 -6.43
N PHE A 53 -13.24 11.52 -7.45
CA PHE A 53 -14.04 12.02 -8.57
C PHE A 53 -15.49 12.33 -8.16
N LEU A 54 -16.12 11.42 -7.40
CA LEU A 54 -17.49 11.63 -6.88
C LEU A 54 -17.56 12.86 -5.96
N MET A 55 -16.53 13.06 -5.14
CA MET A 55 -16.42 14.23 -4.28
C MET A 55 -16.36 15.54 -5.12
N ALA A 56 -15.66 15.52 -6.24
CA ALA A 56 -15.55 16.70 -7.11
C ALA A 56 -16.86 17.05 -7.82
N THR A 57 -17.73 16.07 -8.05
CA THR A 57 -19.00 16.25 -8.79
C THR A 57 -20.24 16.34 -7.88
N GLY A 58 -20.10 15.97 -6.59
CA GLY A 58 -21.21 15.92 -5.63
C GLY A 58 -21.00 16.84 -4.43
N ASP A 59 -21.35 16.35 -3.25
CA ASP A 59 -21.14 17.06 -1.98
C ASP A 59 -19.67 16.97 -1.55
N THR A 60 -18.91 17.97 -1.96
CA THR A 60 -17.46 18.06 -1.71
C THR A 60 -17.10 18.14 -0.22
N ASN A 61 -18.01 18.55 0.65
CA ASN A 61 -17.76 18.77 2.08
C ASN A 61 -18.42 17.73 2.99
N SER A 62 -18.82 16.59 2.44
CA SER A 62 -19.39 15.50 3.22
C SER A 62 -18.43 15.00 4.30
N MET A 63 -18.96 14.78 5.50
CA MET A 63 -18.22 14.20 6.63
C MET A 63 -17.62 12.83 6.27
N THR A 64 -18.30 12.05 5.45
CA THR A 64 -17.83 10.75 4.97
C THR A 64 -16.53 10.89 4.17
N PHE A 65 -16.48 11.78 3.19
CA PHE A 65 -15.27 12.02 2.40
C PHE A 65 -14.13 12.59 3.27
N ARG A 66 -14.49 13.43 4.23
CA ARG A 66 -13.50 13.98 5.17
C ARG A 66 -12.83 12.87 5.99
N VAL A 67 -13.60 11.98 6.61
CA VAL A 67 -13.08 10.87 7.40
C VAL A 67 -12.26 9.89 6.55
N LEU A 68 -12.79 9.50 5.39
CA LEU A 68 -12.09 8.57 4.48
C LEU A 68 -10.75 9.14 4.01
N SER A 69 -10.65 10.45 3.82
CA SER A 69 -9.40 11.08 3.36
C SER A 69 -8.26 11.03 4.39
N PHE A 70 -8.52 10.71 5.65
CA PHE A 70 -7.49 10.49 6.67
C PHE A 70 -6.95 9.05 6.68
N LEU A 71 -7.63 8.10 6.03
CA LEU A 71 -7.15 6.72 5.95
C LEU A 71 -5.92 6.63 5.05
N PRO A 72 -4.80 6.06 5.53
CA PRO A 72 -3.52 6.06 4.80
C PRO A 72 -3.57 5.56 3.36
N PRO A 73 -4.30 4.47 3.02
CA PRO A 73 -4.42 4.03 1.62
C PRO A 73 -5.23 4.98 0.74
N PHE A 74 -6.12 5.79 1.32
CA PHE A 74 -7.02 6.71 0.62
C PHE A 74 -6.47 8.14 0.57
N ALA A 75 -5.72 8.54 1.59
CA ALA A 75 -5.17 9.89 1.75
C ALA A 75 -4.41 10.40 0.51
N PRO A 76 -3.52 9.63 -0.13
CA PRO A 76 -2.76 10.09 -1.28
C PRO A 76 -3.61 10.47 -2.50
N PHE A 77 -4.81 9.92 -2.61
CA PHE A 77 -5.76 10.26 -3.69
C PHE A 77 -6.70 11.40 -3.27
N MET A 78 -7.27 11.30 -2.07
CA MET A 78 -8.34 12.19 -1.62
C MET A 78 -7.83 13.52 -1.06
N MET A 79 -6.68 13.55 -0.38
CA MET A 79 -6.16 14.79 0.22
C MET A 79 -5.72 15.83 -0.81
N PRO A 80 -5.00 15.48 -1.90
CA PRO A 80 -4.73 16.43 -2.99
C PRO A 80 -6.01 16.96 -3.63
N ALA A 81 -6.98 16.10 -3.89
CA ALA A 81 -8.26 16.49 -4.48
C ALA A 81 -9.00 17.49 -3.57
N ARG A 82 -9.08 17.22 -2.27
CA ARG A 82 -9.70 18.13 -1.28
C ARG A 82 -8.98 19.47 -1.19
N LEU A 83 -7.66 19.48 -1.33
CA LEU A 83 -6.88 20.71 -1.32
C LEU A 83 -7.18 21.57 -2.55
N VAL A 84 -7.24 20.97 -3.74
CA VAL A 84 -7.57 21.65 -5.00
C VAL A 84 -8.99 22.19 -4.99
N LEU A 85 -9.94 21.44 -4.42
CA LEU A 85 -11.34 21.84 -4.28
C LEU A 85 -11.55 22.89 -3.18
N GLY A 86 -10.53 23.26 -2.41
CA GLY A 86 -10.62 24.27 -1.35
C GLY A 86 -11.41 23.81 -0.11
N VAL A 87 -11.66 22.50 0.06
CA VAL A 87 -12.45 21.93 1.16
C VAL A 87 -11.57 21.29 2.26
N SER A 88 -10.27 21.50 2.21
CA SER A 88 -9.33 21.02 3.22
C SER A 88 -8.37 22.13 3.63
N SER A 89 -8.14 22.23 4.94
CA SER A 89 -7.15 23.14 5.50
C SER A 89 -5.74 22.54 5.44
N TRP A 90 -4.72 23.42 5.52
CA TRP A 90 -3.32 22.97 5.65
C TRP A 90 -3.07 22.14 6.90
N THR A 91 -3.82 22.40 7.96
CA THR A 91 -3.78 21.61 9.20
C THR A 91 -4.27 20.19 8.97
N GLU A 92 -5.37 20.00 8.24
CA GLU A 92 -5.86 18.66 7.84
C GLU A 92 -4.85 17.92 6.98
N GLN A 93 -4.21 18.62 6.03
CA GLN A 93 -3.15 18.05 5.21
C GLN A 93 -1.97 17.56 6.07
N ALA A 94 -1.53 18.36 7.03
CA ALA A 94 -0.43 18.01 7.93
C ALA A 94 -0.77 16.82 8.84
N ILE A 95 -1.98 16.77 9.39
CA ILE A 95 -2.45 15.67 10.24
C ILE A 95 -2.51 14.37 9.41
N ALA A 96 -3.12 14.40 8.23
CA ALA A 96 -3.24 13.24 7.36
C ALA A 96 -1.86 12.72 6.90
N LEU A 97 -0.94 13.64 6.59
CA LEU A 97 0.43 13.29 6.26
C LEU A 97 1.15 12.64 7.46
N GLY A 98 0.98 13.17 8.66
CA GLY A 98 1.51 12.57 9.88
C GLY A 98 1.00 11.14 10.10
N ILE A 99 -0.29 10.90 9.92
CA ILE A 99 -0.90 9.57 10.00
C ILE A 99 -0.30 8.63 8.94
N ALA A 100 -0.16 9.08 7.70
CA ALA A 100 0.42 8.29 6.61
C ALA A 100 1.90 7.94 6.87
N LEU A 101 2.68 8.89 7.41
CA LEU A 101 4.09 8.67 7.75
C LEU A 101 4.27 7.72 8.94
N VAL A 102 3.35 7.66 9.88
CA VAL A 102 3.33 6.65 10.95
C VAL A 102 2.88 5.30 10.42
N PHE A 103 1.93 5.28 9.51
CA PHE A 103 1.43 4.05 8.90
C PHE A 103 2.49 3.36 8.02
N LEU A 104 3.30 4.11 7.28
CA LEU A 104 4.29 3.57 6.35
C LEU A 104 5.30 2.60 7.01
N PRO A 105 5.96 2.93 8.13
CA PRO A 105 6.85 1.97 8.80
C PRO A 105 6.12 0.76 9.36
N LEU A 106 4.86 0.90 9.78
CA LEU A 106 4.04 -0.24 10.20
C LEU A 106 3.74 -1.15 9.01
N LEU A 107 3.42 -0.58 7.86
CA LEU A 107 3.22 -1.31 6.61
C LEU A 107 4.50 -2.04 6.18
N VAL A 108 5.66 -1.38 6.25
CA VAL A 108 6.97 -1.98 5.94
C VAL A 108 7.26 -3.17 6.87
N ARG A 109 6.98 -3.06 8.16
CA ARG A 109 7.14 -4.17 9.11
C ARG A 109 6.23 -5.35 8.77
N GLY A 110 4.97 -5.08 8.44
CA GLY A 110 4.01 -6.10 8.00
C GLY A 110 4.47 -6.77 6.71
N ALA A 111 4.91 -6.00 5.73
CA ALA A 111 5.45 -6.49 4.46
C ALA A 111 6.71 -7.35 4.67
N ALA A 112 7.64 -6.92 5.52
CA ALA A 112 8.83 -7.68 5.86
C ALA A 112 8.50 -9.02 6.53
N ALA A 113 7.50 -9.05 7.42
CA ALA A 113 7.04 -10.29 8.05
C ALA A 113 6.42 -11.25 7.02
N ILE A 114 5.65 -10.75 6.06
CA ILE A 114 5.10 -11.53 4.96
C ILE A 114 6.22 -12.09 4.09
N TYR A 115 7.16 -11.24 3.68
CA TYR A 115 8.31 -11.63 2.86
C TYR A 115 9.14 -12.73 3.52
N THR A 116 9.49 -12.56 4.80
CA THR A 116 10.27 -13.55 5.57
C THR A 116 9.55 -14.90 5.62
N ARG A 117 8.23 -14.91 5.86
CA ARG A 117 7.45 -16.15 5.87
C ARG A 117 7.34 -16.81 4.50
N ALA A 118 7.23 -16.03 3.43
CA ALA A 118 7.18 -16.54 2.07
C ALA A 118 8.50 -17.22 1.67
N VAL A 119 9.64 -16.56 1.94
CA VAL A 119 10.99 -17.10 1.63
C VAL A 119 11.31 -18.34 2.46
N THR A 120 10.91 -18.40 3.72
CA THR A 120 11.16 -19.59 4.57
C THR A 120 10.29 -20.79 4.19
N ARG A 121 9.13 -20.59 3.57
CA ARG A 121 8.29 -21.69 3.07
C ARG A 121 8.80 -22.29 1.76
N THR A 122 9.40 -21.50 0.88
CA THR A 122 10.03 -21.96 -0.37
C THR A 122 11.42 -22.56 -0.16
N GLY A 123 12.11 -22.18 0.91
CA GLY A 123 13.36 -22.78 1.36
C GLY A 123 13.10 -23.97 2.29
N ALA A 124 12.54 -25.06 1.80
CA ALA A 124 12.65 -26.33 2.48
C ALA A 124 14.15 -26.62 2.63
N ARG A 125 14.71 -26.32 3.79
CA ARG A 125 16.04 -26.81 4.19
C ARG A 125 15.91 -28.32 4.14
N VAL A 126 16.44 -28.94 3.08
CA VAL A 126 16.67 -30.37 3.06
C VAL A 126 17.60 -30.62 4.24
N PRO A 127 17.16 -31.29 5.32
CA PRO A 127 18.01 -31.50 6.47
C PRO A 127 19.25 -32.27 6.00
N LEU A 128 20.42 -31.78 6.38
CA LEU A 128 21.72 -32.37 6.00
C LEU A 128 21.74 -33.90 6.19
N LYS A 129 20.99 -34.41 7.15
CA LYS A 129 20.78 -35.85 7.39
C LYS A 129 20.18 -36.58 6.16
N GLU A 130 19.36 -35.96 5.39
CA GLU A 130 18.69 -36.58 4.23
C GLU A 130 19.61 -36.59 2.99
N VAL A 131 20.47 -35.56 2.88
CA VAL A 131 21.53 -35.50 1.87
C VAL A 131 22.59 -36.58 2.12
N LEU A 132 23.03 -36.73 3.37
CA LEU A 132 24.01 -37.77 3.78
C LEU A 132 23.45 -39.19 3.61
N ARG A 133 22.16 -39.40 3.92
CA ARG A 133 21.51 -40.72 3.74
C ARG A 133 21.34 -41.13 2.28
N ARG A 134 21.26 -40.16 1.36
CA ARG A 134 21.24 -40.43 -0.09
C ARG A 134 22.65 -40.74 -0.62
N ALA A 135 23.68 -40.13 -0.06
CA ALA A 135 25.05 -40.38 -0.46
C ALA A 135 25.55 -41.78 -0.01
N GLU A 136 25.02 -42.31 1.10
CA GLU A 136 25.34 -43.69 1.58
C GLU A 136 24.62 -44.80 0.79
N ARG A 137 23.61 -44.45 -0.03
CA ARG A 137 22.85 -45.41 -0.85
C ARG A 137 23.22 -45.39 -2.35
N ALA A 138 24.17 -44.54 -2.71
CA ALA A 138 24.71 -44.45 -4.08
C ALA A 138 26.08 -45.11 -4.15
#